data_0ea7182de131a8693e7ebe7e7b0f8621
#
_entry.id   0ea7182de131a8693e7ebe7e7b0f8621
#
_cell.length_a   1.000
_cell.length_b   1.000
_cell.length_c   1.000
_cell.angle_alpha   90.00
_cell.angle_beta   90.00
_cell.angle_gamma   90.00
#
_symmetry.space_group_name_H-M   'P 1'
#
loop_
_entity.id
_entity.type
_entity.pdbx_description
1 polymer ?
#
loop_
_entity_poly.entity_id
_entity_poly.type
_entity_poly.pdbx_seq_one_letter_code
_entity_poly.pdbx_strand_id
1 'polypeptide(L)'
;MLSLDGENHVIDAGPDFRNQMLIEKVKTLKSVIFTHEHKDHISGLDDVRAFNFKEKREMNVYANAQVQFALHREYHYIFAAKTYPGIPKINIQTIEKESFEIANNTTLTPIEVMHYKLPVLGFRIGDFTYITDAKTISEKEKEKIKGTKILIVNALRKTPHLSHFNLEEALSFIAEIAPEKAYLTHISHLFDKHDNINAVLPERVYAAFDGLQIPFNY
;
A
#
# COMPACT_ATOMS: atom_id res chain seq x y z
N MET A 1 1.15 0.92 -7.11
CA MET A 1 2.46 0.47 -7.66
C MET A 1 3.42 1.64 -7.65
N LEU A 2 4.67 1.41 -7.30
CA LEU A 2 5.77 2.38 -7.34
C LEU A 2 6.70 1.99 -8.49
N SER A 3 7.03 2.93 -9.37
CA SER A 3 8.04 2.74 -10.42
C SER A 3 9.26 3.59 -10.08
N LEU A 4 10.35 2.93 -9.67
CA LEU A 4 11.57 3.56 -9.16
C LEU A 4 12.75 3.07 -10.00
N ASP A 5 13.45 3.96 -10.65
CA ASP A 5 14.62 3.64 -11.51
C ASP A 5 14.38 2.51 -12.55
N GLY A 6 13.15 2.44 -13.08
CA GLY A 6 12.76 1.40 -14.04
C GLY A 6 12.37 0.06 -13.40
N GLU A 7 12.38 -0.06 -12.07
CA GLU A 7 11.89 -1.22 -11.32
C GLU A 7 10.49 -0.94 -10.76
N ASN A 8 9.62 -1.95 -10.81
CA ASN A 8 8.26 -1.87 -10.29
C ASN A 8 8.17 -2.58 -8.93
N HIS A 9 7.56 -1.90 -7.98
CA HIS A 9 7.26 -2.41 -6.63
C HIS A 9 5.78 -2.18 -6.34
N VAL A 10 5.12 -3.11 -5.71
CA VAL A 10 3.69 -2.99 -5.36
C VAL A 10 3.54 -2.92 -3.85
N ILE A 11 2.77 -1.95 -3.37
CA ILE A 11 2.28 -1.94 -1.99
C ILE A 11 0.95 -2.66 -2.01
N ASP A 12 0.87 -3.75 -1.26
CA ASP A 12 -0.22 -4.72 -1.17
C ASP A 12 -0.55 -5.45 -2.50
N ALA A 13 -1.03 -6.67 -2.37
CA ALA A 13 -1.50 -7.54 -3.45
C ALA A 13 -2.89 -8.06 -3.09
N GLY A 14 -3.90 -7.25 -3.32
CA GLY A 14 -5.30 -7.58 -3.05
C GLY A 14 -5.90 -8.56 -4.07
N PRO A 15 -7.21 -8.87 -3.97
CA PRO A 15 -7.86 -9.87 -4.82
C PRO A 15 -7.82 -9.55 -6.32
N ASP A 16 -7.77 -8.28 -6.68
CA ASP A 16 -7.70 -7.83 -8.08
C ASP A 16 -6.27 -7.65 -8.62
N PHE A 17 -5.25 -8.01 -7.84
CA PHE A 17 -3.84 -7.83 -8.19
C PHE A 17 -3.52 -8.31 -9.61
N ARG A 18 -3.94 -9.52 -9.97
CA ARG A 18 -3.71 -10.06 -11.32
C ARG A 18 -4.32 -9.18 -12.40
N ASN A 19 -5.58 -8.78 -12.24
CA ASN A 19 -6.27 -7.94 -13.23
C ASN A 19 -5.60 -6.57 -13.35
N GLN A 20 -5.21 -5.97 -12.25
CA GLN A 20 -4.49 -4.70 -12.22
C GLN A 20 -3.15 -4.80 -12.96
N MET A 21 -2.36 -5.87 -12.72
CA MET A 21 -1.10 -6.09 -13.44
C MET A 21 -1.30 -6.28 -14.94
N LEU A 22 -2.38 -6.93 -15.36
CA LEU A 22 -2.71 -7.14 -16.77
C LEU A 22 -3.17 -5.84 -17.46
N ILE A 23 -4.04 -5.07 -16.81
CA ILE A 23 -4.57 -3.79 -17.32
C ILE A 23 -3.41 -2.79 -17.50
N GLU A 24 -2.58 -2.65 -16.47
CA GLU A 24 -1.41 -1.75 -16.48
C GLU A 24 -0.23 -2.32 -17.30
N LYS A 25 -0.38 -3.51 -17.90
CA LYS A 25 0.63 -4.17 -18.75
C LYS A 25 1.99 -4.30 -18.07
N VAL A 26 1.98 -4.52 -16.76
CA VAL A 26 3.20 -4.69 -15.96
C VAL A 26 3.98 -5.91 -16.44
N LYS A 27 5.21 -5.69 -16.89
CA LYS A 27 6.05 -6.76 -17.46
C LYS A 27 7.02 -7.36 -16.45
N THR A 28 7.42 -6.59 -15.48
CA THR A 28 8.39 -6.97 -14.43
C THR A 28 7.91 -6.45 -13.10
N LEU A 29 8.15 -7.21 -12.04
CA LEU A 29 7.81 -6.82 -10.68
C LEU A 29 8.96 -7.20 -9.73
N LYS A 30 9.56 -6.23 -9.09
CA LYS A 30 10.73 -6.43 -8.22
C LYS A 30 10.35 -6.92 -6.83
N SER A 31 9.29 -6.35 -6.25
CA SER A 31 8.86 -6.70 -4.91
C SER A 31 7.38 -6.41 -4.65
N VAL A 32 6.86 -7.07 -3.62
CA VAL A 32 5.59 -6.73 -2.95
C VAL A 32 5.92 -6.29 -1.53
N ILE A 33 5.31 -5.20 -1.08
CA ILE A 33 5.51 -4.61 0.24
C ILE A 33 4.14 -4.60 0.92
N PHE A 34 4.00 -5.29 2.04
CA PHE A 34 2.71 -5.39 2.71
C PHE A 34 2.54 -4.36 3.82
N THR A 35 1.36 -3.77 3.86
CA THR A 35 0.93 -2.85 4.93
C THR A 35 0.44 -3.62 6.15
N HIS A 36 -0.40 -4.63 5.96
CA HIS A 36 -0.97 -5.48 7.02
C HIS A 36 -1.57 -6.77 6.44
N GLU A 37 -2.14 -7.63 7.31
CA GLU A 37 -2.53 -8.99 6.97
C GLU A 37 -3.97 -9.20 6.50
N HIS A 38 -4.80 -8.15 6.34
CA HIS A 38 -6.17 -8.32 5.89
C HIS A 38 -6.24 -8.88 4.47
N LYS A 39 -7.31 -9.64 4.18
CA LYS A 39 -7.47 -10.38 2.94
C LYS A 39 -7.48 -9.50 1.69
N ASP A 40 -8.08 -8.34 1.77
CA ASP A 40 -8.12 -7.36 0.69
C ASP A 40 -6.74 -6.75 0.37
N HIS A 41 -5.74 -7.00 1.21
CA HIS A 41 -4.34 -6.58 1.00
C HIS A 41 -3.40 -7.72 0.60
N ILE A 42 -3.66 -8.96 1.02
CA ILE A 42 -2.73 -10.07 0.80
C ILE A 42 -3.20 -11.15 -0.19
N SER A 43 -4.50 -11.24 -0.52
CA SER A 43 -5.08 -12.42 -1.19
C SER A 43 -4.67 -12.62 -2.64
N GLY A 44 -4.02 -11.65 -3.28
CA GLY A 44 -3.48 -11.77 -4.65
C GLY A 44 -2.04 -12.26 -4.72
N LEU A 45 -1.40 -12.57 -3.59
CA LEU A 45 0.03 -12.93 -3.58
C LEU A 45 0.38 -14.15 -4.44
N ASP A 46 -0.52 -15.12 -4.59
CA ASP A 46 -0.27 -16.31 -5.44
C ASP A 46 0.06 -15.93 -6.90
N ASP A 47 -0.50 -14.86 -7.40
CA ASP A 47 -0.31 -14.44 -8.79
C ASP A 47 1.10 -13.87 -9.09
N VAL A 48 1.94 -13.65 -8.08
CA VAL A 48 3.35 -13.26 -8.29
C VAL A 48 4.14 -14.36 -9.01
N ARG A 49 3.65 -15.61 -9.01
CA ARG A 49 4.30 -16.72 -9.71
C ARG A 49 4.49 -16.46 -11.21
N ALA A 50 3.59 -15.68 -11.84
CA ALA A 50 3.73 -15.31 -13.24
C ALA A 50 5.05 -14.53 -13.48
N PHE A 51 5.43 -13.65 -12.56
CA PHE A 51 6.70 -12.93 -12.58
C PHE A 51 7.88 -13.85 -12.25
N ASN A 52 7.72 -14.79 -11.28
CA ASN A 52 8.77 -15.78 -10.99
C ASN A 52 9.15 -16.59 -12.24
N PHE A 53 8.16 -17.09 -12.98
CA PHE A 53 8.40 -17.85 -14.22
C PHE A 53 9.07 -17.01 -15.28
N LYS A 54 8.61 -15.80 -15.48
CA LYS A 54 9.13 -14.89 -16.50
C LYS A 54 10.55 -14.40 -16.19
N GLU A 55 10.77 -13.99 -14.94
CA GLU A 55 12.03 -13.36 -14.51
C GLU A 55 13.03 -14.37 -13.94
N LYS A 56 12.63 -15.64 -13.78
CA LYS A 56 13.42 -16.75 -13.23
C LYS A 56 14.09 -16.45 -11.88
N ARG A 57 13.36 -15.72 -11.03
CA ARG A 57 13.80 -15.35 -9.68
C ARG A 57 12.66 -15.41 -8.68
N GLU A 58 12.99 -15.44 -7.42
CA GLU A 58 12.04 -15.31 -6.33
C GLU A 58 11.51 -13.87 -6.25
N MET A 59 10.28 -13.73 -5.75
CA MET A 59 9.68 -12.44 -5.47
C MET A 59 10.10 -11.96 -4.09
N ASN A 60 10.73 -10.80 -3.99
CA ASN A 60 10.98 -10.18 -2.71
C ASN A 60 9.67 -9.71 -2.10
N VAL A 61 9.40 -10.12 -0.87
CA VAL A 61 8.20 -9.76 -0.12
C VAL A 61 8.63 -9.11 1.19
N TYR A 62 8.36 -7.81 1.31
CA TYR A 62 8.64 -7.05 2.51
C TYR A 62 7.41 -7.11 3.44
N ALA A 63 7.59 -7.65 4.62
CA ALA A 63 6.49 -7.86 5.56
C ALA A 63 6.98 -7.84 7.01
N ASN A 64 6.18 -7.25 7.92
CA ASN A 64 6.45 -7.38 9.35
C ASN A 64 6.08 -8.78 9.86
N ALA A 65 6.46 -9.11 11.10
CA ALA A 65 6.26 -10.43 11.67
C ALA A 65 4.78 -10.88 11.67
N GLN A 66 3.84 -9.95 11.87
CA GLN A 66 2.41 -10.24 11.91
C GLN A 66 1.88 -10.63 10.52
N VAL A 67 2.27 -9.88 9.48
CA VAL A 67 1.94 -10.22 8.09
C VAL A 67 2.59 -11.54 7.68
N GLN A 68 3.86 -11.78 8.04
CA GLN A 68 4.54 -13.04 7.75
C GLN A 68 3.78 -14.23 8.34
N PHE A 69 3.33 -14.12 9.61
CA PHE A 69 2.51 -15.16 10.24
C PHE A 69 1.22 -15.44 9.44
N ALA A 70 0.54 -14.38 8.98
CA ALA A 70 -0.65 -14.54 8.15
C ALA A 70 -0.33 -15.17 6.79
N LEU A 71 0.75 -14.76 6.13
CA LEU A 71 1.18 -15.35 4.87
C LEU A 71 1.51 -16.84 5.01
N HIS A 72 2.21 -17.25 6.07
CA HIS A 72 2.49 -18.65 6.34
C HIS A 72 1.22 -19.48 6.57
N ARG A 73 0.20 -18.91 7.21
CA ARG A 73 -1.09 -19.56 7.43
C ARG A 73 -1.90 -19.70 6.14
N GLU A 74 -2.02 -18.60 5.38
CA GLU A 74 -2.88 -18.55 4.19
C GLU A 74 -2.26 -19.24 2.97
N TYR A 75 -0.94 -19.19 2.87
CA TYR A 75 -0.15 -19.70 1.75
C TYR A 75 0.80 -20.82 2.20
N HIS A 76 0.37 -21.67 3.16
CA HIS A 76 1.21 -22.71 3.77
C HIS A 76 1.94 -23.58 2.74
N TYR A 77 1.34 -23.83 1.56
CA TYR A 77 1.93 -24.63 0.50
C TYR A 77 3.18 -23.98 -0.12
N ILE A 78 3.31 -22.65 -0.07
CA ILE A 78 4.51 -21.94 -0.54
C ILE A 78 5.70 -22.20 0.38
N PHE A 79 5.43 -22.30 1.68
CA PHE A 79 6.43 -22.44 2.73
C PHE A 79 6.64 -23.87 3.21
N ALA A 80 5.97 -24.84 2.62
CA ALA A 80 6.08 -26.24 3.01
C ALA A 80 7.46 -26.82 2.67
N ALA A 81 7.96 -27.75 3.52
CA ALA A 81 9.25 -28.40 3.30
C ALA A 81 9.31 -29.23 1.99
N LYS A 82 8.17 -29.72 1.50
CA LYS A 82 8.04 -30.35 0.19
C LYS A 82 7.06 -29.53 -0.63
N THR A 83 7.58 -28.85 -1.64
CA THR A 83 6.81 -27.97 -2.51
C THR A 83 6.50 -28.64 -3.84
N TYR A 84 5.33 -28.34 -4.39
CA TYR A 84 4.94 -28.76 -5.74
C TYR A 84 5.61 -27.85 -6.79
N PRO A 85 6.10 -28.37 -7.93
CA PRO A 85 6.60 -27.53 -9.01
C PRO A 85 5.53 -26.55 -9.53
N GLY A 86 5.86 -25.26 -9.64
CA GLY A 86 4.96 -24.26 -10.17
C GLY A 86 4.24 -23.39 -9.12
N ILE A 87 4.51 -23.58 -7.84
CA ILE A 87 4.08 -22.65 -6.81
C ILE A 87 4.87 -21.34 -6.89
N PRO A 88 4.35 -20.23 -6.31
CA PRO A 88 5.13 -19.01 -6.13
C PRO A 88 6.43 -19.26 -5.37
N LYS A 89 7.49 -18.55 -5.77
CA LYS A 89 8.75 -18.51 -5.03
C LYS A 89 8.91 -17.15 -4.40
N ILE A 90 9.03 -17.13 -3.09
CA ILE A 90 9.02 -15.90 -2.29
C ILE A 90 10.26 -15.85 -1.41
N ASN A 91 10.94 -14.71 -1.44
CA ASN A 91 12.01 -14.35 -0.54
C ASN A 91 11.50 -13.29 0.44
N ILE A 92 11.22 -13.69 1.69
CA ILE A 92 10.69 -12.75 2.69
C ILE A 92 11.82 -11.88 3.24
N GLN A 93 11.59 -10.58 3.21
CA GLN A 93 12.39 -9.55 3.84
C GLN A 93 11.61 -8.99 5.03
N THR A 94 12.10 -9.23 6.22
CA THR A 94 11.47 -8.70 7.45
C THR A 94 11.67 -7.20 7.52
N ILE A 95 10.57 -6.47 7.67
CA ILE A 95 10.58 -5.03 7.93
C ILE A 95 9.94 -4.75 9.29
N GLU A 96 10.38 -3.66 9.91
CA GLU A 96 9.83 -3.13 11.16
C GLU A 96 9.49 -1.65 10.99
N LYS A 97 9.75 -0.83 12.01
CA LYS A 97 9.44 0.61 11.98
C LYS A 97 10.60 1.48 11.48
N GLU A 98 11.75 0.86 11.27
CA GLU A 98 12.96 1.50 10.76
C GLU A 98 12.92 1.58 9.24
N SER A 99 13.54 2.63 8.71
CA SER A 99 13.68 2.81 7.26
C SER A 99 14.53 1.68 6.65
N PHE A 100 14.16 1.25 5.45
CA PHE A 100 14.85 0.21 4.71
C PHE A 100 14.98 0.56 3.21
N GLU A 101 15.95 -0.01 2.55
CA GLU A 101 16.17 0.18 1.11
C GLU A 101 15.38 -0.85 0.29
N ILE A 102 14.78 -0.42 -0.84
CA ILE A 102 14.04 -1.30 -1.76
C ILE A 102 14.58 -1.28 -3.19
N ALA A 103 15.25 -0.20 -3.60
CA ALA A 103 15.84 -0.01 -4.91
C ALA A 103 17.14 0.80 -4.74
N ASN A 104 17.90 0.98 -5.80
CA ASN A 104 19.18 1.70 -5.82
C ASN A 104 19.15 3.01 -5.01
N ASN A 105 19.58 2.96 -3.75
CA ASN A 105 19.58 4.07 -2.79
C ASN A 105 18.20 4.66 -2.48
N THR A 106 17.10 3.97 -2.80
CA THR A 106 15.75 4.43 -2.46
C THR A 106 15.30 3.84 -1.14
N THR A 107 15.06 4.72 -0.18
CA THR A 107 14.67 4.36 1.18
C THR A 107 13.16 4.52 1.38
N LEU A 108 12.52 3.47 1.88
CA LEU A 108 11.17 3.52 2.44
C LEU A 108 11.23 3.77 3.94
N THR A 109 10.47 4.73 4.40
CA THR A 109 10.26 4.99 5.83
C THR A 109 8.88 4.50 6.23
N PRO A 110 8.78 3.43 7.06
CA PRO A 110 7.52 2.95 7.57
C PRO A 110 6.88 3.96 8.53
N ILE A 111 5.56 4.09 8.41
CA ILE A 111 4.71 4.95 9.23
C ILE A 111 3.66 4.06 9.88
N GLU A 112 3.71 3.91 11.20
CA GLU A 112 2.69 3.12 11.89
C GLU A 112 1.42 3.93 12.09
N VAL A 113 0.33 3.39 11.57
CA VAL A 113 -1.03 3.90 11.80
C VAL A 113 -1.88 2.82 12.47
N MET A 114 -2.95 3.21 13.11
CA MET A 114 -3.82 2.27 13.79
C MET A 114 -5.14 2.09 13.03
N HIS A 115 -5.40 0.86 12.64
CA HIS A 115 -6.68 0.39 12.13
C HIS A 115 -7.49 -0.19 13.30
N TYR A 116 -8.19 0.67 14.03
CA TYR A 116 -8.74 0.39 15.36
C TYR A 116 -7.64 -0.02 16.34
N LYS A 117 -7.45 -1.33 16.58
CA LYS A 117 -6.38 -1.88 17.46
C LYS A 117 -5.24 -2.56 16.69
N LEU A 118 -5.38 -2.68 15.38
CA LEU A 118 -4.41 -3.32 14.52
C LEU A 118 -3.38 -2.28 14.04
N PRO A 119 -2.08 -2.47 14.27
CA PRO A 119 -1.07 -1.64 13.65
C PRO A 119 -0.95 -1.97 12.15
N VAL A 120 -0.94 -0.94 11.33
CA VAL A 120 -0.81 -0.99 9.87
C VAL A 120 0.37 -0.11 9.46
N LEU A 121 1.16 -0.52 8.48
CA LEU A 121 2.26 0.28 7.96
C LEU A 121 1.83 1.09 6.73
N GLY A 122 1.94 2.39 6.82
CA GLY A 122 2.08 3.27 5.65
C GLY A 122 3.56 3.42 5.30
N PHE A 123 3.86 4.09 4.17
CA PHE A 123 5.24 4.24 3.69
C PHE A 123 5.48 5.64 3.13
N ARG A 124 6.62 6.23 3.47
CA ARG A 124 7.12 7.46 2.84
C ARG A 124 8.35 7.17 1.99
N ILE A 125 8.40 7.82 0.83
CA ILE A 125 9.52 7.77 -0.12
C ILE A 125 9.72 9.20 -0.64
N GLY A 126 10.79 9.87 -0.22
CA GLY A 126 11.04 11.25 -0.63
C GLY A 126 9.84 12.18 -0.38
N ASP A 127 9.30 12.75 -1.44
CA ASP A 127 8.16 13.67 -1.42
C ASP A 127 6.78 12.98 -1.35
N PHE A 128 6.72 11.66 -1.40
CA PHE A 128 5.49 10.87 -1.48
C PHE A 128 5.22 10.09 -0.19
N THR A 129 3.97 10.08 0.27
CA THR A 129 3.51 9.26 1.40
C THR A 129 2.23 8.52 1.04
N TYR A 130 2.21 7.22 1.32
CA TYR A 130 1.04 6.33 1.16
C TYR A 130 0.60 5.79 2.52
N ILE A 131 -0.67 6.01 2.86
CA ILE A 131 -1.31 5.54 4.08
C ILE A 131 -2.64 4.91 3.70
N THR A 132 -2.88 3.68 4.14
CA THR A 132 -4.17 3.00 4.03
C THR A 132 -4.64 2.53 5.40
N ASP A 133 -5.93 2.28 5.52
CA ASP A 133 -6.57 1.67 6.71
C ASP A 133 -6.32 2.40 8.04
N ALA A 134 -5.98 3.68 7.97
CA ALA A 134 -5.77 4.50 9.15
C ALA A 134 -7.09 4.93 9.80
N LYS A 135 -7.16 4.82 11.14
CA LYS A 135 -8.15 5.46 11.99
C LYS A 135 -7.51 6.48 12.91
N THR A 136 -6.29 6.21 13.39
CA THR A 136 -5.52 7.14 14.19
C THR A 136 -4.03 7.06 13.83
N ILE A 137 -3.32 8.16 14.00
CA ILE A 137 -1.89 8.28 13.77
C ILE A 137 -1.31 9.05 14.97
N SER A 138 -0.25 8.54 15.57
CA SER A 138 0.40 9.20 16.69
C SER A 138 1.20 10.43 16.23
N GLU A 139 1.40 11.41 17.10
CA GLU A 139 2.22 12.59 16.79
C GLU A 139 3.64 12.22 16.34
N LYS A 140 4.24 11.21 16.98
CA LYS A 140 5.55 10.68 16.56
C LYS A 140 5.56 10.19 15.11
N GLU A 141 4.51 9.52 14.67
CA GLU A 141 4.43 9.01 13.30
C GLU A 141 4.09 10.14 12.30
N LYS A 142 3.33 11.15 12.72
CA LYS A 142 3.09 12.36 11.91
C LYS A 142 4.39 13.14 11.63
N GLU A 143 5.36 13.14 12.55
CA GLU A 143 6.68 13.74 12.30
C GLU A 143 7.39 13.12 11.08
N LYS A 144 7.22 11.82 10.85
CA LYS A 144 7.78 11.15 9.66
C LYS A 144 7.13 11.60 8.35
N ILE A 145 5.90 12.14 8.41
CA ILE A 145 5.12 12.57 7.24
C ILE A 145 5.39 14.05 6.91
N LYS A 146 5.90 14.84 7.84
CA LYS A 146 6.16 16.27 7.65
C LYS A 146 6.98 16.55 6.38
N GLY A 147 6.51 17.53 5.60
CA GLY A 147 7.15 17.93 4.35
C GLY A 147 6.87 16.98 3.17
N THR A 148 5.94 16.02 3.30
CA THR A 148 5.45 15.28 2.14
C THR A 148 4.74 16.24 1.18
N LYS A 149 4.95 16.09 -0.11
CA LYS A 149 4.25 16.90 -1.12
C LYS A 149 3.03 16.20 -1.67
N ILE A 150 3.09 14.88 -1.76
CA ILE A 150 1.99 14.05 -2.25
C ILE A 150 1.60 13.07 -1.16
N LEU A 151 0.36 13.16 -0.70
CA LEU A 151 -0.20 12.27 0.31
C LEU A 151 -1.32 11.43 -0.29
N ILE A 152 -1.22 10.11 -0.19
CA ILE A 152 -2.35 9.20 -0.41
C ILE A 152 -2.82 8.72 0.96
N VAL A 153 -4.12 8.86 1.24
CA VAL A 153 -4.70 8.47 2.52
C VAL A 153 -6.10 7.88 2.35
N ASN A 154 -6.46 6.90 3.18
CA ASN A 154 -7.79 6.31 3.13
C ASN A 154 -8.88 7.29 3.56
N ALA A 155 -10.02 7.20 2.88
CA ALA A 155 -11.29 7.80 3.31
C ALA A 155 -12.41 6.82 2.95
N LEU A 156 -12.83 5.99 3.90
CA LEU A 156 -13.72 4.87 3.60
C LEU A 156 -15.10 5.31 3.12
N ARG A 157 -15.68 6.33 3.76
CA ARG A 157 -17.03 6.85 3.51
C ARG A 157 -17.25 8.20 4.20
N LYS A 158 -18.42 8.83 3.94
CA LYS A 158 -18.78 10.13 4.57
C LYS A 158 -19.08 10.00 6.06
N THR A 159 -19.76 8.91 6.47
CA THR A 159 -20.16 8.68 7.86
C THR A 159 -19.04 8.06 8.70
N PRO A 160 -18.99 8.29 10.02
CA PRO A 160 -17.98 7.71 10.90
C PRO A 160 -17.85 6.20 10.78
N HIS A 161 -16.62 5.71 10.95
CA HIS A 161 -16.29 4.30 10.98
C HIS A 161 -15.34 3.99 12.16
N LEU A 162 -15.45 2.77 12.70
CA LEU A 162 -14.68 2.37 13.88
C LEU A 162 -13.18 2.29 13.62
N SER A 163 -12.79 1.83 12.44
CA SER A 163 -11.41 1.45 12.12
C SER A 163 -10.77 2.21 10.97
N HIS A 164 -11.52 3.04 10.23
CA HIS A 164 -11.01 3.85 9.13
C HIS A 164 -11.35 5.33 9.31
N PHE A 165 -10.55 6.21 8.73
CA PHE A 165 -10.96 7.59 8.54
C PHE A 165 -12.23 7.64 7.69
N ASN A 166 -13.18 8.47 8.12
CA ASN A 166 -14.22 8.97 7.24
C ASN A 166 -13.70 10.19 6.47
N LEU A 167 -14.53 10.79 5.61
CA LEU A 167 -14.12 11.95 4.82
C LEU A 167 -13.65 13.13 5.68
N GLU A 168 -14.40 13.48 6.71
CA GLU A 168 -14.06 14.62 7.59
C GLU A 168 -12.74 14.42 8.31
N GLU A 169 -12.51 13.23 8.86
CA GLU A 169 -11.26 12.87 9.53
C GLU A 169 -10.07 12.87 8.56
N ALA A 170 -10.25 12.35 7.34
CA ALA A 170 -9.22 12.36 6.31
C ALA A 170 -8.87 13.80 5.88
N LEU A 171 -9.87 14.65 5.66
CA LEU A 171 -9.65 16.06 5.32
C LEU A 171 -8.98 16.85 6.45
N SER A 172 -9.35 16.58 7.70
CA SER A 172 -8.69 17.15 8.89
C SER A 172 -7.21 16.78 8.93
N PHE A 173 -6.89 15.50 8.70
CA PHE A 173 -5.52 15.02 8.65
C PHE A 173 -4.74 15.62 7.48
N ILE A 174 -5.34 15.71 6.28
CA ILE A 174 -4.72 16.36 5.12
C ILE A 174 -4.40 17.83 5.43
N ALA A 175 -5.33 18.54 6.06
CA ALA A 175 -5.12 19.95 6.44
C ALA A 175 -3.99 20.11 7.45
N GLU A 176 -3.84 19.19 8.39
CA GLU A 176 -2.74 19.18 9.38
C GLU A 176 -1.38 18.94 8.72
N ILE A 177 -1.29 17.94 7.81
CA ILE A 177 -0.03 17.61 7.10
C ILE A 177 0.32 18.65 6.05
N ALA A 178 -0.68 19.33 5.47
CA ALA A 178 -0.57 20.36 4.44
C ALA A 178 0.29 19.95 3.22
N PRO A 179 0.03 18.81 2.56
CA PRO A 179 0.76 18.42 1.35
C PRO A 179 0.39 19.36 0.17
N GLU A 180 1.19 19.35 -0.89
CA GLU A 180 0.86 20.09 -2.12
C GLU A 180 -0.36 19.48 -2.83
N LYS A 181 -0.50 18.13 -2.76
CA LYS A 181 -1.67 17.39 -3.28
C LYS A 181 -1.97 16.19 -2.38
N ALA A 182 -3.25 15.89 -2.24
CA ALA A 182 -3.69 14.68 -1.55
C ALA A 182 -4.66 13.86 -2.42
N TYR A 183 -4.62 12.55 -2.24
CA TYR A 183 -5.49 11.62 -2.95
C TYR A 183 -6.16 10.68 -1.94
N LEU A 184 -7.49 10.59 -2.03
CA LEU A 184 -8.28 9.68 -1.19
C LEU A 184 -8.30 8.30 -1.83
N THR A 185 -8.00 7.28 -1.05
CA THR A 185 -8.02 5.87 -1.44
C THR A 185 -8.86 5.04 -0.48
N HIS A 186 -8.95 3.73 -0.69
CA HIS A 186 -9.73 2.80 0.14
C HIS A 186 -11.17 3.24 0.31
N ILE A 187 -11.78 3.63 -0.81
CA ILE A 187 -13.14 4.18 -0.89
C ILE A 187 -14.14 3.03 -1.01
N SER A 188 -15.12 2.96 -0.10
CA SER A 188 -16.16 1.95 -0.16
C SER A 188 -17.32 2.34 -1.08
N HIS A 189 -18.14 1.35 -1.46
CA HIS A 189 -19.39 1.56 -2.21
C HIS A 189 -20.42 2.45 -1.48
N LEU A 190 -20.23 2.69 -0.18
CA LEU A 190 -21.08 3.57 0.63
C LEU A 190 -20.65 5.04 0.59
N PHE A 191 -19.60 5.37 -0.14
CA PHE A 191 -19.11 6.75 -0.19
C PHE A 191 -19.97 7.59 -1.15
N ASP A 192 -19.83 7.37 -2.42
CA ASP A 192 -20.57 7.95 -3.55
C ASP A 192 -19.89 7.54 -4.88
N LYS A 193 -20.39 8.02 -6.02
CA LYS A 193 -19.71 7.93 -7.30
C LYS A 193 -18.52 8.88 -7.35
N HIS A 194 -17.47 8.50 -8.07
CA HIS A 194 -16.20 9.23 -8.19
C HIS A 194 -16.39 10.74 -8.50
N ASP A 195 -17.22 11.06 -9.49
CA ASP A 195 -17.45 12.47 -9.89
C ASP A 195 -18.13 13.27 -8.79
N ASN A 196 -19.09 12.66 -8.07
CA ASN A 196 -19.77 13.30 -6.95
C ASN A 196 -18.83 13.54 -5.77
N ILE A 197 -17.89 12.62 -5.55
CA ILE A 197 -16.86 12.77 -4.51
C ILE A 197 -15.98 13.96 -4.87
N ASN A 198 -15.42 14.01 -6.07
CA ASN A 198 -14.53 15.09 -6.48
C ASN A 198 -15.20 16.47 -6.49
N ALA A 199 -16.50 16.53 -6.78
CA ALA A 199 -17.24 17.79 -6.77
C ALA A 199 -17.35 18.47 -5.39
N VAL A 200 -17.15 17.72 -4.29
CA VAL A 200 -17.25 18.24 -2.92
C VAL A 200 -15.90 18.29 -2.19
N LEU A 201 -14.83 17.83 -2.81
CA LEU A 201 -13.50 17.89 -2.22
C LEU A 201 -12.90 19.30 -2.29
N PRO A 202 -12.11 19.71 -1.30
CA PRO A 202 -11.40 20.99 -1.34
C PRO A 202 -10.33 20.99 -2.45
N GLU A 203 -9.87 22.19 -2.80
CA GLU A 203 -8.78 22.36 -3.78
C GLU A 203 -7.56 21.48 -3.40
N ARG A 204 -6.95 20.86 -4.41
CA ARG A 204 -5.77 19.97 -4.29
C ARG A 204 -6.01 18.63 -3.58
N VAL A 205 -7.27 18.30 -3.28
CA VAL A 205 -7.65 16.98 -2.79
C VAL A 205 -8.51 16.28 -3.86
N TYR A 206 -8.19 15.03 -4.18
CA TYR A 206 -8.81 14.27 -5.26
C TYR A 206 -9.18 12.87 -4.78
N ALA A 207 -10.24 12.29 -5.32
CA ALA A 207 -10.47 10.85 -5.21
C ALA A 207 -9.54 10.11 -6.19
N ALA A 208 -8.80 9.11 -5.70
CA ALA A 208 -8.01 8.26 -6.58
C ALA A 208 -8.91 7.34 -7.41
N PHE A 209 -8.39 6.85 -8.53
CA PHE A 209 -9.03 5.86 -9.39
C PHE A 209 -7.99 4.89 -9.96
N ASP A 210 -8.45 3.72 -10.41
CA ASP A 210 -7.57 2.71 -10.97
C ASP A 210 -6.90 3.22 -12.26
N GLY A 211 -5.57 3.07 -12.35
CA GLY A 211 -4.76 3.60 -13.43
C GLY A 211 -4.28 5.04 -13.26
N LEU A 212 -4.60 5.71 -12.15
CA LEU A 212 -4.07 7.05 -11.87
C LEU A 212 -2.55 7.01 -11.71
N GLN A 213 -1.84 7.81 -12.50
CA GLN A 213 -0.39 7.94 -12.43
C GLN A 213 -0.01 9.28 -11.81
N ILE A 214 0.82 9.24 -10.78
CA ILE A 214 1.22 10.41 -10.00
C ILE A 214 2.76 10.47 -10.01
N PRO A 215 3.37 11.46 -10.69
CA PRO A 215 4.82 11.66 -10.61
C PRO A 215 5.22 12.25 -9.26
N PHE A 216 6.34 11.77 -8.70
CA PHE A 216 6.92 12.28 -7.45
C PHE A 216 8.45 12.19 -7.47
N ASN A 217 9.13 12.93 -6.58
CA ASN A 217 10.57 12.88 -6.39
C ASN A 217 10.93 11.99 -5.18
N TYR A 218 12.00 11.19 -5.30
CA TYR A 218 12.47 10.26 -4.26
C TYR A 218 14.00 10.25 -4.14
#